data_9d9577c927ee942ae214503bb3a675a2
#
_entry.id   9d9577c927ee942ae214503bb3a675a2
#
_cell.length_a   1.000
_cell.length_b   1.000
_cell.length_c   1.000
_cell.angle_alpha   90.00
_cell.angle_beta   90.00
_cell.angle_gamma   90.00
#
_symmetry.space_group_name_H-M   'P 1'
#
loop_
_entity.id
_entity.type
_entity.pdbx_description
1 polymer ?
#
loop_
_entity_poly.entity_id
_entity_poly.type
_entity_poly.pdbx_seq_one_letter_code
_entity_poly.pdbx_strand_id
1 'polypeptide(L)'
;DESLSANGEGPTLFSVMDHCATAMGSREMRRWLREPLRSTEDTSARHDAVEAIMGDEPSREHFFAVLDALPDVERIASRVSLGTVRPRELASLRDTLPTLSALGASLADSPLDLIAGIGRSMTLNAEIWERLEQSLVSEPPGMLRDGDTIASSCSPELAELRHFRDDTSRILLEMEERERAATGINTLRVQYNKVSGFYIEVTKGAADQVPMHYQRRQTLKNCERFITPELKSIEDRALSSKERSAALEKELYDKLVAETAKHTPELLAAAKAAAQLDVLCAFARHAAENRWHRPKLSSRPGLDIRKGRHPVVETAIENYVPNDCRLEDGRRMLIVTGPNMGGKSTYMRSVALIVLLTWAGSFVPAAAAEIGPIDRMHTRIGASDDLAHGRSTFMVEMTEVADILRHAT
;
A
#
# COMPACT_ATOMS: atom_id res chain seq x y z
N ASP A 1 3.48 -20.31 -6.36
CA ASP A 1 4.40 -19.20 -6.64
C ASP A 1 5.51 -19.55 -7.66
N GLU A 2 5.59 -20.78 -8.12
CA GLU A 2 6.60 -21.18 -9.11
C GLU A 2 6.07 -20.95 -10.52
N SER A 3 6.89 -20.34 -11.37
CA SER A 3 6.56 -20.18 -12.79
C SER A 3 6.63 -21.53 -13.51
N LEU A 4 5.89 -21.68 -14.60
CA LEU A 4 5.96 -22.87 -15.47
C LEU A 4 7.27 -22.93 -16.30
N SER A 5 8.07 -21.87 -16.26
CA SER A 5 9.34 -21.75 -16.97
C SER A 5 10.48 -22.37 -16.15
N ALA A 6 11.36 -23.12 -16.80
CA ALA A 6 12.55 -23.68 -16.16
C ALA A 6 13.51 -22.62 -15.57
N ASN A 7 13.41 -21.37 -16.04
CA ASN A 7 14.23 -20.25 -15.58
C ASN A 7 13.56 -19.40 -14.51
N GLY A 8 12.36 -19.74 -14.02
CA GLY A 8 11.62 -18.97 -13.04
C GLY A 8 10.99 -17.68 -13.56
N GLU A 9 11.11 -17.35 -14.83
CA GLU A 9 10.67 -16.08 -15.43
C GLU A 9 9.29 -16.15 -16.13
N GLY A 10 8.50 -17.19 -15.92
CA GLY A 10 7.19 -17.35 -16.55
C GLY A 10 6.04 -16.80 -15.68
N PRO A 11 4.83 -16.65 -16.28
CA PRO A 11 3.64 -16.25 -15.52
C PRO A 11 3.28 -17.30 -14.47
N THR A 12 2.89 -16.84 -13.30
CA THR A 12 2.37 -17.66 -12.18
C THR A 12 0.87 -17.51 -12.11
N LEU A 13 0.17 -18.41 -11.39
CA LEU A 13 -1.26 -18.24 -11.13
C LEU A 13 -1.53 -16.86 -10.48
N PHE A 14 -0.72 -16.49 -9.51
CA PHE A 14 -0.85 -15.19 -8.84
C PHE A 14 -0.71 -14.02 -9.82
N SER A 15 0.33 -14.00 -10.66
CA SER A 15 0.54 -12.90 -11.60
C SER A 15 -0.55 -12.79 -12.68
N VAL A 16 -1.22 -13.89 -13.01
CA VAL A 16 -2.36 -13.91 -13.95
C VAL A 16 -3.64 -13.40 -13.28
N MET A 17 -3.81 -13.69 -11.99
CA MET A 17 -5.02 -13.32 -11.24
C MET A 17 -4.95 -11.93 -10.62
N ASP A 18 -3.73 -11.39 -10.37
CA ASP A 18 -3.54 -10.15 -9.63
C ASP A 18 -3.86 -8.92 -10.50
N HIS A 19 -5.13 -8.59 -10.53
CA HIS A 19 -5.68 -7.35 -11.07
C HIS A 19 -6.14 -6.40 -9.96
N CYS A 20 -5.60 -6.57 -8.75
CA CYS A 20 -5.91 -5.69 -7.64
C CYS A 20 -5.40 -4.27 -7.87
N ALA A 21 -6.19 -3.28 -7.46
CA ALA A 21 -5.84 -1.87 -7.52
C ALA A 21 -4.84 -1.50 -6.43
N THR A 22 -4.89 -2.18 -5.27
CA THR A 22 -4.09 -1.85 -4.08
C THR A 22 -3.03 -2.91 -3.79
N ALA A 23 -1.91 -2.49 -3.19
CA ALA A 23 -0.94 -3.42 -2.65
C ALA A 23 -1.52 -4.29 -1.50
N MET A 24 -2.53 -3.78 -0.79
CA MET A 24 -3.26 -4.53 0.24
C MET A 24 -4.07 -5.66 -0.39
N GLY A 25 -4.78 -5.40 -1.48
CA GLY A 25 -5.52 -6.39 -2.26
C GLY A 25 -4.61 -7.48 -2.82
N SER A 26 -3.47 -7.11 -3.41
CA SER A 26 -2.49 -8.08 -3.91
C SER A 26 -1.97 -9.02 -2.81
N ARG A 27 -1.73 -8.50 -1.60
CA ARG A 27 -1.34 -9.34 -0.45
C ARG A 27 -2.47 -10.27 -0.01
N GLU A 28 -3.69 -9.76 0.03
CA GLU A 28 -4.89 -10.52 0.41
C GLU A 28 -5.20 -11.61 -0.64
N MET A 29 -5.11 -11.32 -1.93
CA MET A 29 -5.25 -12.31 -3.01
C MET A 29 -4.24 -13.44 -2.87
N ARG A 30 -2.96 -13.10 -2.61
CA ARG A 30 -1.93 -14.11 -2.36
C ARG A 30 -2.27 -15.00 -1.18
N ARG A 31 -2.85 -14.42 -0.13
CA ARG A 31 -3.31 -15.17 1.03
C ARG A 31 -4.49 -16.09 0.65
N TRP A 32 -5.50 -15.60 -0.06
CA TRP A 32 -6.65 -16.42 -0.46
C TRP A 32 -6.27 -17.60 -1.37
N LEU A 33 -5.30 -17.41 -2.25
CA LEU A 33 -4.80 -18.48 -3.10
C LEU A 33 -3.96 -19.52 -2.33
N ARG A 34 -3.28 -19.12 -1.26
CA ARG A 34 -2.48 -20.04 -0.42
C ARG A 34 -3.30 -20.74 0.66
N GLU A 35 -4.33 -20.09 1.13
CA GLU A 35 -5.20 -20.52 2.22
C GLU A 35 -6.65 -20.57 1.75
N PRO A 36 -7.01 -21.47 0.81
CA PRO A 36 -8.37 -21.60 0.34
C PRO A 36 -9.31 -21.99 1.49
N LEU A 37 -10.56 -21.54 1.38
CA LEU A 37 -11.59 -21.83 2.38
C LEU A 37 -11.94 -23.31 2.41
N ARG A 38 -12.53 -23.74 3.54
CA ARG A 38 -13.11 -25.09 3.70
C ARG A 38 -14.62 -25.06 3.90
N SER A 39 -15.15 -23.90 4.31
CA SER A 39 -16.58 -23.68 4.51
C SER A 39 -17.25 -23.48 3.16
N THR A 40 -18.27 -24.27 2.89
CA THR A 40 -19.12 -24.14 1.71
C THR A 40 -19.88 -22.82 1.72
N GLU A 41 -20.33 -22.38 2.90
CA GLU A 41 -21.06 -21.14 3.09
C GLU A 41 -20.20 -19.94 2.78
N ASP A 42 -18.99 -19.85 3.36
CA ASP A 42 -18.07 -18.73 3.12
C ASP A 42 -17.59 -18.68 1.66
N THR A 43 -17.38 -19.86 1.05
CA THR A 43 -16.98 -19.96 -0.36
C THR A 43 -18.11 -19.52 -1.28
N SER A 44 -19.37 -19.95 -0.97
CA SER A 44 -20.56 -19.51 -1.70
C SER A 44 -20.75 -18.00 -1.59
N ALA A 45 -20.58 -17.44 -0.39
CA ALA A 45 -20.68 -15.99 -0.17
C ALA A 45 -19.68 -15.19 -1.01
N ARG A 46 -18.45 -15.71 -1.20
CA ARG A 46 -17.48 -15.09 -2.14
C ARG A 46 -17.94 -15.20 -3.59
N HIS A 47 -18.45 -16.37 -4.01
CA HIS A 47 -18.98 -16.55 -5.36
C HIS A 47 -20.18 -15.63 -5.64
N ASP A 48 -21.09 -15.46 -4.66
CA ASP A 48 -22.23 -14.55 -4.76
C ASP A 48 -21.76 -13.09 -4.93
N ALA A 49 -20.77 -12.70 -4.16
CA ALA A 49 -20.16 -11.37 -4.26
C ALA A 49 -19.46 -11.14 -5.63
N VAL A 50 -18.70 -12.12 -6.10
CA VAL A 50 -18.05 -12.05 -7.42
C VAL A 50 -19.10 -11.95 -8.54
N GLU A 51 -20.19 -12.72 -8.47
CA GLU A 51 -21.28 -12.70 -9.45
C GLU A 51 -21.98 -11.35 -9.48
N ALA A 52 -22.29 -10.79 -8.31
CA ALA A 52 -22.95 -9.49 -8.20
C ALA A 52 -22.06 -8.36 -8.77
N ILE A 53 -20.78 -8.33 -8.39
CA ILE A 53 -19.81 -7.33 -8.91
C ILE A 53 -19.58 -7.50 -10.41
N MET A 54 -19.53 -8.72 -10.92
CA MET A 54 -19.37 -9.01 -12.34
C MET A 54 -20.59 -8.53 -13.15
N GLY A 55 -21.79 -8.66 -12.60
CA GLY A 55 -23.05 -8.25 -13.24
C GLY A 55 -23.29 -6.74 -13.26
N ASP A 56 -22.55 -5.96 -12.47
CA ASP A 56 -22.69 -4.50 -12.37
C ASP A 56 -21.36 -3.82 -12.72
N GLU A 57 -21.14 -3.62 -14.03
CA GLU A 57 -19.91 -3.01 -14.53
C GLU A 57 -19.70 -1.56 -14.02
N PRO A 58 -20.70 -0.67 -13.97
CA PRO A 58 -20.53 0.66 -13.42
C PRO A 58 -20.07 0.67 -11.96
N SER A 59 -20.65 -0.16 -11.11
CA SER A 59 -20.22 -0.29 -9.71
C SER A 59 -18.82 -0.87 -9.60
N ARG A 60 -18.47 -1.85 -10.41
CA ARG A 60 -17.11 -2.42 -10.45
C ARG A 60 -16.06 -1.39 -10.80
N GLU A 61 -16.28 -0.56 -11.83
CA GLU A 61 -15.37 0.52 -12.21
C GLU A 61 -15.27 1.60 -11.13
N HIS A 62 -16.39 1.92 -10.48
CA HIS A 62 -16.40 2.85 -9.35
C HIS A 62 -15.57 2.31 -8.17
N PHE A 63 -15.76 1.05 -7.79
CA PHE A 63 -14.97 0.42 -6.72
C PHE A 63 -13.48 0.44 -7.05
N PHE A 64 -13.13 0.08 -8.28
CA PHE A 64 -11.76 0.12 -8.73
C PHE A 64 -11.15 1.52 -8.63
N ALA A 65 -11.85 2.55 -9.08
CA ALA A 65 -11.37 3.93 -9.04
C ALA A 65 -11.14 4.43 -7.61
N VAL A 66 -12.04 4.08 -6.67
CA VAL A 66 -11.87 4.43 -5.25
C VAL A 66 -10.68 3.68 -4.64
N LEU A 67 -10.56 2.38 -4.94
CA LEU A 67 -9.48 1.55 -4.40
C LEU A 67 -8.10 1.97 -4.95
N ASP A 68 -8.00 2.30 -6.24
CA ASP A 68 -6.74 2.75 -6.87
C ASP A 68 -6.20 4.05 -6.27
N ALA A 69 -7.09 4.90 -5.78
CA ALA A 69 -6.70 6.13 -5.09
C ALA A 69 -6.23 5.91 -3.64
N LEU A 70 -6.43 4.71 -3.06
CA LEU A 70 -6.08 4.44 -1.67
C LEU A 70 -4.57 4.22 -1.49
N PRO A 71 -3.95 4.84 -0.49
CA PRO A 71 -2.62 4.47 -0.03
C PRO A 71 -2.65 3.09 0.63
N ASP A 72 -1.49 2.57 0.95
CA ASP A 72 -1.38 1.36 1.77
C ASP A 72 -1.77 1.63 3.23
N VAL A 73 -3.09 1.70 3.47
CA VAL A 73 -3.68 2.03 4.79
C VAL A 73 -3.19 1.05 5.87
N GLU A 74 -3.03 -0.21 5.55
CA GLU A 74 -2.54 -1.24 6.48
C GLU A 74 -1.13 -0.91 6.99
N ARG A 75 -0.22 -0.54 6.08
CA ARG A 75 1.15 -0.14 6.45
C ARG A 75 1.19 1.18 7.19
N ILE A 76 0.34 2.13 6.80
CA ILE A 76 0.28 3.42 7.48
C ILE A 76 -0.26 3.23 8.90
N ALA A 77 -1.35 2.47 9.10
CA ALA A 77 -1.90 2.16 10.41
C ALA A 77 -0.88 1.45 11.32
N SER A 78 -0.10 0.52 10.75
CA SER A 78 0.98 -0.13 11.48
C SER A 78 2.07 0.87 11.93
N ARG A 79 2.44 1.83 11.07
CA ARG A 79 3.42 2.88 11.42
C ARG A 79 2.87 3.87 12.44
N VAL A 80 1.57 4.17 12.37
CA VAL A 80 0.88 4.97 13.39
C VAL A 80 0.99 4.31 14.75
N SER A 81 0.69 3.01 14.83
CA SER A 81 0.81 2.23 16.07
C SER A 81 2.23 2.20 16.63
N LEU A 82 3.25 2.21 15.76
CA LEU A 82 4.67 2.23 16.15
C LEU A 82 5.22 3.65 16.38
N GLY A 83 4.44 4.70 16.16
CA GLY A 83 4.92 6.09 16.27
C GLY A 83 5.95 6.48 15.21
N THR A 84 6.02 5.76 14.08
CA THR A 84 7.02 5.97 13.01
C THR A 84 6.43 6.51 11.71
N VAL A 85 5.15 6.84 11.72
CA VAL A 85 4.42 7.38 10.56
C VAL A 85 4.99 8.75 10.16
N ARG A 86 5.00 9.03 8.85
CA ARG A 86 5.48 10.30 8.30
C ARG A 86 4.34 11.28 8.06
N PRO A 87 4.61 12.60 8.07
CA PRO A 87 3.57 13.62 7.86
C PRO A 87 2.73 13.40 6.61
N ARG A 88 3.34 13.10 5.47
CA ARG A 88 2.62 12.82 4.22
C ARG A 88 1.75 11.57 4.26
N GLU A 89 2.12 10.57 5.05
CA GLU A 89 1.33 9.37 5.22
C GLU A 89 0.05 9.66 6.02
N LEU A 90 0.14 10.49 7.07
CA LEU A 90 -1.05 10.96 7.80
C LEU A 90 -1.94 11.85 6.92
N ALA A 91 -1.35 12.74 6.12
CA ALA A 91 -2.12 13.54 5.17
C ALA A 91 -2.82 12.65 4.13
N SER A 92 -2.16 11.60 3.65
CA SER A 92 -2.76 10.64 2.74
C SER A 92 -3.96 9.91 3.37
N LEU A 93 -3.91 9.57 4.67
CA LEU A 93 -5.09 9.06 5.39
C LEU A 93 -6.20 10.11 5.47
N ARG A 94 -5.88 11.34 5.89
CA ARG A 94 -6.83 12.44 5.94
C ARG A 94 -7.61 12.57 4.62
N ASP A 95 -6.91 12.54 3.50
CA ASP A 95 -7.47 12.82 2.18
C ASP A 95 -8.29 11.63 1.61
N THR A 96 -8.00 10.40 2.02
CA THR A 96 -8.59 9.20 1.41
C THR A 96 -9.62 8.50 2.28
N LEU A 97 -9.53 8.58 3.62
CA LEU A 97 -10.48 7.92 4.52
C LEU A 97 -11.95 8.38 4.33
N PRO A 98 -12.26 9.66 4.06
CA PRO A 98 -13.63 10.08 3.79
C PRO A 98 -14.27 9.32 2.62
N THR A 99 -13.53 9.17 1.51
CA THR A 99 -14.00 8.46 0.31
C THR A 99 -14.15 6.97 0.57
N LEU A 100 -13.21 6.35 1.30
CA LEU A 100 -13.29 4.96 1.71
C LEU A 100 -14.51 4.70 2.60
N SER A 101 -14.75 5.58 3.58
CA SER A 101 -15.89 5.46 4.49
C SER A 101 -17.22 5.66 3.76
N ALA A 102 -17.30 6.59 2.80
CA ALA A 102 -18.48 6.79 1.96
C ALA A 102 -18.79 5.55 1.10
N LEU A 103 -17.75 4.94 0.50
CA LEU A 103 -17.91 3.66 -0.21
C LEU A 103 -18.40 2.57 0.74
N GLY A 104 -17.81 2.48 1.95
CA GLY A 104 -18.24 1.54 2.98
C GLY A 104 -19.72 1.69 3.33
N ALA A 105 -20.16 2.91 3.55
CA ALA A 105 -21.57 3.22 3.86
C ALA A 105 -22.53 2.78 2.73
N SER A 106 -22.14 2.98 1.46
CA SER A 106 -22.95 2.54 0.32
C SER A 106 -23.08 1.02 0.20
N LEU A 107 -22.10 0.26 0.70
CA LEU A 107 -22.10 -1.21 0.68
C LEU A 107 -22.74 -1.83 1.92
N ALA A 108 -22.91 -1.08 3.00
CA ALA A 108 -23.38 -1.58 4.29
C ALA A 108 -24.80 -2.16 4.24
N ASP A 109 -25.63 -1.68 3.32
CA ASP A 109 -27.01 -2.11 3.11
C ASP A 109 -27.17 -3.16 1.98
N SER A 110 -26.04 -3.73 1.50
CA SER A 110 -26.06 -4.78 0.49
C SER A 110 -26.89 -5.99 0.95
N PRO A 111 -27.67 -6.62 0.05
CA PRO A 111 -28.38 -7.87 0.37
C PRO A 111 -27.45 -9.07 0.58
N LEU A 112 -26.16 -8.93 0.22
CA LEU A 112 -25.14 -9.96 0.40
C LEU A 112 -24.38 -9.71 1.70
N ASP A 113 -24.50 -10.60 2.66
CA ASP A 113 -23.91 -10.46 4.01
C ASP A 113 -22.39 -10.17 3.99
N LEU A 114 -21.68 -10.80 3.06
CA LEU A 114 -20.22 -10.57 2.90
C LEU A 114 -19.95 -9.12 2.47
N ILE A 115 -20.66 -8.61 1.47
CA ILE A 115 -20.48 -7.24 0.97
C ILE A 115 -20.92 -6.24 2.04
N ALA A 116 -22.05 -6.47 2.70
CA ALA A 116 -22.53 -5.65 3.81
C ALA A 116 -21.53 -5.62 4.98
N GLY A 117 -20.94 -6.76 5.31
CA GLY A 117 -19.90 -6.88 6.34
C GLY A 117 -18.63 -6.08 5.98
N ILE A 118 -18.19 -6.15 4.73
CA ILE A 118 -17.10 -5.35 4.19
C ILE A 118 -17.45 -3.86 4.30
N GLY A 119 -18.65 -3.46 3.86
CA GLY A 119 -19.11 -2.08 3.93
C GLY A 119 -19.09 -1.52 5.35
N ARG A 120 -19.66 -2.25 6.31
CA ARG A 120 -19.65 -1.85 7.73
C ARG A 120 -18.23 -1.69 8.28
N SER A 121 -17.31 -2.56 7.89
CA SER A 121 -15.92 -2.49 8.34
C SER A 121 -15.14 -1.33 7.72
N MET A 122 -15.55 -0.85 6.55
CA MET A 122 -14.97 0.32 5.86
C MET A 122 -15.58 1.63 6.34
N THR A 123 -16.75 1.60 6.98
CA THR A 123 -17.41 2.79 7.53
C THR A 123 -16.73 3.21 8.83
N LEU A 124 -15.99 4.32 8.78
CA LEU A 124 -15.18 4.84 9.89
C LEU A 124 -15.82 6.06 10.54
N ASN A 125 -15.46 6.34 11.80
CA ASN A 125 -15.83 7.58 12.47
C ASN A 125 -15.10 8.77 11.82
N ALA A 126 -15.85 9.83 11.49
CA ALA A 126 -15.34 11.05 10.89
C ALA A 126 -14.28 11.77 11.76
N GLU A 127 -14.35 11.63 13.06
CA GLU A 127 -13.37 12.21 14.00
C GLU A 127 -11.92 11.88 13.65
N ILE A 128 -11.68 10.72 12.99
CA ILE A 128 -10.31 10.28 12.65
C ILE A 128 -9.69 11.25 11.65
N TRP A 129 -10.35 11.51 10.51
CA TRP A 129 -9.78 12.39 9.48
C TRP A 129 -10.02 13.87 9.77
N GLU A 130 -11.11 14.23 10.42
CA GLU A 130 -11.37 15.62 10.84
C GLU A 130 -10.28 16.11 11.81
N ARG A 131 -9.84 15.25 12.72
CA ARG A 131 -8.72 15.57 13.61
C ARG A 131 -7.42 15.78 12.85
N LEU A 132 -7.16 14.95 11.83
CA LEU A 132 -5.99 15.10 10.97
C LEU A 132 -6.08 16.39 10.14
N GLU A 133 -7.25 16.74 9.61
CA GLU A 133 -7.48 17.95 8.83
C GLU A 133 -7.27 19.22 9.66
N GLN A 134 -7.79 19.24 10.88
CA GLN A 134 -7.59 20.36 11.81
C GLN A 134 -6.13 20.53 12.24
N SER A 135 -5.35 19.45 12.24
CA SER A 135 -4.02 19.44 12.82
C SER A 135 -2.88 19.56 11.81
N LEU A 136 -3.05 19.04 10.60
CA LEU A 136 -2.02 19.06 9.57
C LEU A 136 -2.22 20.24 8.61
N VAL A 137 -1.14 20.75 8.05
CA VAL A 137 -1.22 21.63 6.89
C VAL A 137 -1.72 20.85 5.67
N SER A 138 -2.20 21.54 4.62
CA SER A 138 -2.72 20.90 3.41
C SER A 138 -1.69 19.98 2.76
N GLU A 139 -0.46 20.43 2.60
CA GLU A 139 0.65 19.70 2.00
C GLU A 139 1.84 19.62 2.97
N PRO A 140 1.86 18.66 3.89
CA PRO A 140 2.97 18.56 4.83
C PRO A 140 4.25 18.07 4.13
N PRO A 141 5.42 18.42 4.68
CA PRO A 141 6.71 17.97 4.16
C PRO A 141 6.87 16.45 4.28
N GLY A 142 7.87 15.91 3.59
CA GLY A 142 8.17 14.47 3.65
C GLY A 142 8.65 13.99 5.00
N MET A 143 9.32 14.89 5.76
CA MET A 143 9.84 14.59 7.09
C MET A 143 9.53 15.73 8.06
N LEU A 144 9.21 15.37 9.30
CA LEU A 144 8.87 16.32 10.37
C LEU A 144 9.99 17.35 10.62
N ARG A 145 11.26 16.96 10.48
CA ARG A 145 12.42 17.86 10.64
C ARG A 145 12.47 19.03 9.65
N ASP A 146 11.74 18.91 8.53
CA ASP A 146 11.69 19.95 7.50
C ASP A 146 10.81 21.13 7.95
N GLY A 147 10.02 20.94 9.03
CA GLY A 147 9.13 21.94 9.61
C GLY A 147 7.81 22.12 8.85
N ASP A 148 6.95 22.99 9.38
CA ASP A 148 5.66 23.36 8.75
C ASP A 148 4.73 22.16 8.46
N THR A 149 4.68 21.21 9.40
CA THR A 149 3.80 20.03 9.35
C THR A 149 2.45 20.29 10.03
N ILE A 150 2.49 20.87 11.23
CA ILE A 150 1.30 21.13 12.04
C ILE A 150 0.72 22.51 11.66
N ALA A 151 -0.60 22.60 11.56
CA ALA A 151 -1.29 23.86 11.28
C ALA A 151 -1.06 24.86 12.42
N SER A 152 -0.82 26.13 12.09
CA SER A 152 -0.59 27.17 13.10
C SER A 152 -1.79 27.43 14.00
N SER A 153 -3.00 27.03 13.55
CA SER A 153 -4.23 27.06 14.37
C SER A 153 -4.22 26.13 15.56
N CYS A 154 -3.34 25.12 15.59
CA CYS A 154 -3.26 24.13 16.67
C CYS A 154 -2.64 24.69 17.96
N SER A 155 -1.81 25.73 17.86
CA SER A 155 -1.13 26.33 19.00
C SER A 155 -0.84 27.80 18.76
N PRO A 156 -1.35 28.71 19.63
CA PRO A 156 -1.00 30.13 19.57
C PRO A 156 0.51 30.36 19.67
N GLU A 157 1.21 29.59 20.50
CA GLU A 157 2.67 29.67 20.65
C GLU A 157 3.38 29.28 19.33
N LEU A 158 2.92 28.24 18.63
CA LEU A 158 3.48 27.85 17.35
C LEU A 158 3.25 28.95 16.29
N ALA A 159 2.05 29.56 16.31
CA ALA A 159 1.73 30.67 15.42
C ALA A 159 2.66 31.88 15.65
N GLU A 160 2.88 32.27 16.92
CA GLU A 160 3.79 33.37 17.28
C GLU A 160 5.24 33.09 16.86
N LEU A 161 5.75 31.86 17.12
CA LEU A 161 7.11 31.48 16.74
C LEU A 161 7.32 31.52 15.22
N ARG A 162 6.33 31.10 14.45
CA ARG A 162 6.39 31.16 12.97
C ARG A 162 6.25 32.59 12.48
N HIS A 163 5.35 33.35 13.03
CA HIS A 163 5.21 34.78 12.69
C HIS A 163 6.54 35.54 12.88
N PHE A 164 7.21 35.30 14.03
CA PHE A 164 8.53 35.87 14.25
C PHE A 164 9.58 35.42 13.22
N ARG A 165 9.54 34.15 12.81
CA ARG A 165 10.42 33.63 11.75
C ARG A 165 10.20 34.35 10.42
N ASP A 166 8.94 34.55 10.05
CA ASP A 166 8.57 35.18 8.80
C ASP A 166 8.84 36.69 8.84
N ASP A 167 8.61 37.34 9.98
CA ASP A 167 8.97 38.74 10.21
C ASP A 167 10.48 38.98 10.22
N THR A 168 11.30 37.99 10.55
CA THR A 168 12.76 38.14 10.58
C THR A 168 13.28 38.61 9.22
N SER A 169 12.74 38.12 8.10
CA SER A 169 13.12 38.57 6.76
C SER A 169 12.79 40.05 6.52
N ARG A 170 11.62 40.51 7.00
CA ARG A 170 11.23 41.93 6.92
C ARG A 170 12.11 42.80 7.80
N ILE A 171 12.36 42.39 9.04
CA ILE A 171 13.24 43.11 9.98
C ILE A 171 14.64 43.28 9.40
N LEU A 172 15.18 42.27 8.72
CA LEU A 172 16.49 42.31 8.06
C LEU A 172 16.50 43.28 6.87
N LEU A 173 15.43 43.32 6.08
CA LEU A 173 15.31 44.30 4.98
C LEU A 173 15.19 45.74 5.51
N GLU A 174 14.37 45.97 6.52
CA GLU A 174 14.25 47.28 7.19
C GLU A 174 15.57 47.70 7.81
N MET A 175 16.33 46.78 8.41
CA MET A 175 17.67 47.01 8.91
C MET A 175 18.64 47.37 7.79
N GLU A 176 18.62 46.64 6.66
CA GLU A 176 19.45 46.89 5.51
C GLU A 176 19.25 48.32 4.95
N GLU A 177 17.98 48.73 4.77
CA GLU A 177 17.61 50.06 4.33
C GLU A 177 18.10 51.15 5.30
N ARG A 178 17.87 50.95 6.59
CA ARG A 178 18.28 51.86 7.64
C ARG A 178 19.82 52.00 7.70
N GLU A 179 20.57 50.89 7.65
CA GLU A 179 22.03 50.89 7.69
C GLU A 179 22.63 51.50 6.40
N ARG A 180 21.98 51.29 5.24
CA ARG A 180 22.38 51.99 3.99
C ARG A 180 22.25 53.53 4.10
N ALA A 181 21.11 53.96 4.65
CA ALA A 181 20.85 55.40 4.85
C ALA A 181 21.82 56.01 5.87
N ALA A 182 22.12 55.29 6.98
CA ALA A 182 23.02 55.79 8.01
C ALA A 182 24.47 55.82 7.60
N THR A 183 24.93 54.85 6.81
CA THR A 183 26.36 54.73 6.40
C THR A 183 26.65 55.36 5.07
N GLY A 184 25.62 55.65 4.22
CA GLY A 184 25.81 56.11 2.84
C GLY A 184 26.35 55.03 1.88
N ILE A 185 26.49 53.78 2.34
CA ILE A 185 27.02 52.67 1.54
C ILE A 185 25.92 51.97 0.78
N ASN A 186 25.67 52.32 -0.46
CA ASN A 186 24.60 51.77 -1.30
C ASN A 186 24.78 50.25 -1.60
N THR A 187 25.96 49.70 -1.47
CA THR A 187 26.29 48.29 -1.72
C THR A 187 26.16 47.42 -0.49
N LEU A 188 25.83 48.00 0.67
CA LEU A 188 25.61 47.26 1.92
C LEU A 188 24.42 46.30 1.75
N ARG A 189 24.62 45.07 2.17
CA ARG A 189 23.58 44.02 2.21
C ARG A 189 23.59 43.26 3.52
N VAL A 190 22.42 42.99 4.05
CA VAL A 190 22.23 42.06 5.19
C VAL A 190 21.90 40.70 4.63
N GLN A 191 22.71 39.68 4.94
CA GLN A 191 22.58 38.34 4.39
C GLN A 191 22.73 37.26 5.47
N TYR A 192 22.37 36.05 5.12
CA TYR A 192 22.50 34.84 5.94
C TYR A 192 23.33 33.77 5.23
N ASN A 193 24.18 33.11 5.99
CA ASN A 193 24.94 31.95 5.55
C ASN A 193 24.94 30.90 6.66
N LYS A 194 24.76 29.62 6.30
CA LYS A 194 24.70 28.49 7.28
C LYS A 194 25.95 28.42 8.17
N VAL A 195 27.13 28.84 7.67
CA VAL A 195 28.38 28.76 8.41
C VAL A 195 28.64 30.04 9.25
N SER A 196 28.25 31.18 8.71
CA SER A 196 28.58 32.50 9.30
C SER A 196 27.39 33.18 9.99
N GLY A 197 26.16 32.57 9.95
CA GLY A 197 24.96 33.21 10.48
C GLY A 197 24.55 34.45 9.69
N PHE A 198 23.93 35.43 10.37
CA PHE A 198 23.61 36.73 9.77
C PHE A 198 24.83 37.64 9.77
N TYR A 199 25.02 38.39 8.68
CA TYR A 199 26.12 39.33 8.52
C TYR A 199 25.71 40.49 7.59
N ILE A 200 26.37 41.60 7.82
CA ILE A 200 26.36 42.76 6.92
C ILE A 200 27.53 42.63 5.95
N GLU A 201 27.26 42.55 4.67
CA GLU A 201 28.28 42.49 3.63
C GLU A 201 28.50 43.87 2.99
N VAL A 202 29.74 44.30 2.97
CA VAL A 202 30.15 45.58 2.38
C VAL A 202 31.27 45.32 1.39
N THR A 203 31.27 45.99 0.25
CA THR A 203 32.36 45.90 -0.72
C THR A 203 33.67 46.42 -0.14
N LYS A 204 34.80 45.84 -0.52
CA LYS A 204 36.11 46.15 0.04
C LYS A 204 36.49 47.63 -0.09
N GLY A 205 36.03 48.32 -1.16
CA GLY A 205 36.25 49.75 -1.35
C GLY A 205 35.46 50.68 -0.41
N ALA A 206 34.44 50.15 0.27
CA ALA A 206 33.65 50.90 1.26
C ALA A 206 33.89 50.42 2.70
N ALA A 207 34.80 49.46 2.90
CA ALA A 207 35.08 48.89 4.22
C ALA A 207 35.62 49.88 5.24
N ASP A 208 36.29 50.92 4.83
CA ASP A 208 36.81 51.97 5.72
C ASP A 208 35.72 53.00 6.14
N GLN A 209 34.55 52.95 5.51
CA GLN A 209 33.42 53.85 5.79
C GLN A 209 32.45 53.29 6.81
N VAL A 210 32.68 52.05 7.26
CA VAL A 210 31.77 51.40 8.22
C VAL A 210 31.92 52.05 9.61
N PRO A 211 30.81 52.19 10.38
CA PRO A 211 30.84 52.71 11.74
C PRO A 211 31.71 51.85 12.68
N MET A 212 32.28 52.50 13.73
CA MET A 212 33.14 51.80 14.69
C MET A 212 32.48 50.66 15.46
N HIS A 213 31.17 50.65 15.55
CA HIS A 213 30.40 49.60 16.22
C HIS A 213 30.21 48.32 15.37
N TYR A 214 30.60 48.36 14.09
CA TYR A 214 30.63 47.17 13.26
C TYR A 214 31.86 46.32 13.61
N GLN A 215 31.60 45.08 14.03
CA GLN A 215 32.64 44.10 14.34
C GLN A 215 32.93 43.28 13.08
N ARG A 216 34.16 43.30 12.59
CA ARG A 216 34.58 42.52 11.42
C ARG A 216 34.57 41.04 11.77
N ARG A 217 33.83 40.25 11.00
CA ARG A 217 33.70 38.80 11.18
C ARG A 217 34.52 38.00 10.18
N GLN A 218 34.60 38.47 8.92
CA GLN A 218 35.31 37.79 7.84
C GLN A 218 35.73 38.76 6.75
N THR A 219 36.96 38.57 6.23
CA THR A 219 37.43 39.27 5.05
C THR A 219 37.50 38.32 3.87
N LEU A 220 36.85 38.66 2.77
CA LEU A 220 36.85 37.93 1.52
C LEU A 220 37.62 38.71 0.41
N LYS A 221 37.77 38.11 -0.76
CA LYS A 221 38.52 38.72 -1.86
C LYS A 221 37.94 40.07 -2.28
N ASN A 222 36.62 40.21 -2.36
CA ASN A 222 35.93 41.37 -2.92
C ASN A 222 35.03 42.11 -1.91
N CYS A 223 34.80 41.58 -0.72
CA CYS A 223 33.92 42.14 0.30
C CYS A 223 34.41 41.81 1.71
N GLU A 224 33.91 42.54 2.68
CA GLU A 224 34.08 42.28 4.09
C GLU A 224 32.72 42.07 4.75
N ARG A 225 32.73 41.21 5.76
CA ARG A 225 31.51 40.83 6.51
C ARG A 225 31.64 41.33 7.94
N PHE A 226 30.59 41.98 8.37
CA PHE A 226 30.50 42.60 9.70
C PHE A 226 29.29 42.06 10.46
N ILE A 227 29.32 42.20 11.78
CA ILE A 227 28.20 41.96 12.66
C ILE A 227 28.02 43.17 13.59
N THR A 228 26.77 43.47 13.92
CA THR A 228 26.43 44.47 14.94
C THR A 228 25.80 43.79 16.13
N PRO A 229 25.80 44.40 17.36
CA PRO A 229 25.09 43.86 18.49
C PRO A 229 23.59 43.64 18.25
N GLU A 230 22.95 44.54 17.47
CA GLU A 230 21.57 44.42 17.05
C GLU A 230 21.32 43.20 16.17
N LEU A 231 22.16 43.05 15.12
CA LEU A 231 22.08 41.90 14.21
C LEU A 231 22.32 40.58 14.96
N LYS A 232 23.23 40.58 15.93
CA LYS A 232 23.47 39.44 16.80
C LYS A 232 22.27 39.09 17.68
N SER A 233 21.58 40.09 18.22
CA SER A 233 20.36 39.89 18.98
C SER A 233 19.23 39.32 18.15
N ILE A 234 19.07 39.78 16.90
CA ILE A 234 18.09 39.24 15.93
C ILE A 234 18.44 37.76 15.60
N GLU A 235 19.73 37.46 15.36
CA GLU A 235 20.22 36.11 15.10
C GLU A 235 19.87 35.14 16.26
N ASP A 236 20.24 35.51 17.48
CA ASP A 236 20.00 34.67 18.66
C ASP A 236 18.50 34.41 18.90
N ARG A 237 17.66 35.42 18.68
CA ARG A 237 16.20 35.28 18.77
C ARG A 237 15.64 34.40 17.65
N ALA A 238 16.11 34.57 16.41
CA ALA A 238 15.65 33.79 15.27
C ALA A 238 16.03 32.30 15.40
N LEU A 239 17.25 32.01 15.85
CA LEU A 239 17.72 30.64 16.12
C LEU A 239 16.93 29.99 17.26
N SER A 240 16.76 30.70 18.39
CA SER A 240 15.96 30.22 19.51
C SER A 240 14.50 29.97 19.13
N SER A 241 13.89 30.87 18.35
CA SER A 241 12.50 30.69 17.88
C SER A 241 12.37 29.50 16.94
N LYS A 242 13.35 29.27 16.05
CA LYS A 242 13.37 28.12 15.15
C LYS A 242 13.49 26.81 15.92
N GLU A 243 14.37 26.72 16.90
CA GLU A 243 14.55 25.51 17.72
C GLU A 243 13.31 25.23 18.56
N ARG A 244 12.74 26.26 19.19
CA ARG A 244 11.49 26.13 19.97
C ARG A 244 10.31 25.74 19.09
N SER A 245 10.17 26.33 17.90
CA SER A 245 9.13 25.98 16.94
C SER A 245 9.25 24.50 16.53
N ALA A 246 10.47 24.03 16.20
CA ALA A 246 10.68 22.63 15.82
C ALA A 246 10.40 21.65 16.98
N ALA A 247 10.77 22.01 18.20
CA ALA A 247 10.50 21.20 19.39
C ALA A 247 8.99 21.10 19.70
N LEU A 248 8.30 22.25 19.67
CA LEU A 248 6.84 22.32 19.88
C LEU A 248 6.08 21.58 18.77
N GLU A 249 6.49 21.76 17.53
CA GLU A 249 5.88 21.07 16.39
C GLU A 249 6.02 19.55 16.52
N LYS A 250 7.19 19.09 16.97
CA LYS A 250 7.40 17.65 17.22
C LYS A 250 6.48 17.16 18.35
N GLU A 251 6.34 17.89 19.44
CA GLU A 251 5.44 17.52 20.54
C GLU A 251 3.99 17.41 20.06
N LEU A 252 3.52 18.41 19.31
CA LEU A 252 2.16 18.41 18.75
C LEU A 252 1.94 17.27 17.76
N TYR A 253 2.95 16.97 16.94
CA TYR A 253 2.90 15.84 15.99
C TYR A 253 2.87 14.50 16.73
N ASP A 254 3.73 14.28 17.71
CA ASP A 254 3.78 13.05 18.51
C ASP A 254 2.43 12.83 19.25
N LYS A 255 1.81 13.90 19.73
CA LYS A 255 0.47 13.86 20.32
C LYS A 255 -0.60 13.48 19.31
N LEU A 256 -0.58 14.07 18.10
CA LEU A 256 -1.50 13.73 17.01
C LEU A 256 -1.37 12.26 16.62
N VAL A 257 -0.13 11.74 16.49
CA VAL A 257 0.13 10.32 16.19
C VAL A 257 -0.43 9.43 17.31
N ALA A 258 -0.23 9.78 18.58
CA ALA A 258 -0.75 9.03 19.71
C ALA A 258 -2.29 9.03 19.78
N GLU A 259 -2.93 10.15 19.40
CA GLU A 259 -4.39 10.23 19.29
C GLU A 259 -4.90 9.33 18.14
N THR A 260 -4.27 9.41 16.96
CA THR A 260 -4.62 8.58 15.79
C THR A 260 -4.39 7.09 16.08
N ALA A 261 -3.37 6.74 16.87
CA ALA A 261 -3.06 5.35 17.23
C ALA A 261 -4.18 4.65 18.00
N LYS A 262 -5.05 5.38 18.67
CA LYS A 262 -6.22 4.81 19.37
C LYS A 262 -7.20 4.17 18.37
N HIS A 263 -7.21 4.62 17.13
CA HIS A 263 -8.07 4.13 16.04
C HIS A 263 -7.38 3.07 15.15
N THR A 264 -6.17 2.63 15.52
CA THR A 264 -5.44 1.60 14.74
C THR A 264 -6.27 0.34 14.48
N PRO A 265 -7.03 -0.23 15.44
CA PRO A 265 -7.85 -1.41 15.17
C PRO A 265 -8.92 -1.17 14.08
N GLU A 266 -9.56 0.00 14.11
CA GLU A 266 -10.58 0.39 13.12
C GLU A 266 -9.93 0.59 11.74
N LEU A 267 -8.79 1.27 11.66
CA LEU A 267 -8.04 1.46 10.43
C LEU A 267 -7.57 0.13 9.81
N LEU A 268 -7.10 -0.80 10.62
CA LEU A 268 -6.69 -2.13 10.16
C LEU A 268 -7.89 -2.97 9.69
N ALA A 269 -9.04 -2.87 10.36
CA ALA A 269 -10.26 -3.53 9.92
C ALA A 269 -10.74 -2.98 8.58
N ALA A 270 -10.74 -1.66 8.41
CA ALA A 270 -11.10 -1.01 7.16
C ALA A 270 -10.13 -1.35 6.03
N ALA A 271 -8.82 -1.36 6.29
CA ALA A 271 -7.80 -1.77 5.33
C ALA A 271 -7.99 -3.22 4.86
N LYS A 272 -8.28 -4.14 5.79
CA LYS A 272 -8.57 -5.53 5.47
C LYS A 272 -9.84 -5.68 4.64
N ALA A 273 -10.89 -4.94 4.99
CA ALA A 273 -12.16 -4.95 4.25
C ALA A 273 -11.98 -4.38 2.82
N ALA A 274 -11.23 -3.28 2.68
CA ALA A 274 -10.87 -2.73 1.37
C ALA A 274 -10.07 -3.73 0.53
N ALA A 275 -9.11 -4.44 1.13
CA ALA A 275 -8.33 -5.47 0.46
C ALA A 275 -9.20 -6.64 0.00
N GLN A 276 -10.19 -7.06 0.80
CA GLN A 276 -11.14 -8.10 0.42
C GLN A 276 -12.03 -7.67 -0.74
N LEU A 277 -12.54 -6.44 -0.72
CA LEU A 277 -13.31 -5.89 -1.83
C LEU A 277 -12.48 -5.86 -3.12
N ASP A 278 -11.23 -5.45 -3.02
CA ASP A 278 -10.28 -5.39 -4.15
C ASP A 278 -10.05 -6.76 -4.78
N VAL A 279 -9.88 -7.81 -3.96
CA VAL A 279 -9.77 -9.19 -4.46
C VAL A 279 -11.06 -9.65 -5.16
N LEU A 280 -12.23 -9.35 -4.60
CA LEU A 280 -13.52 -9.70 -5.21
C LEU A 280 -13.71 -8.97 -6.55
N CYS A 281 -13.32 -7.70 -6.64
CA CYS A 281 -13.33 -6.92 -7.88
C CYS A 281 -12.36 -7.51 -8.92
N ALA A 282 -11.15 -7.89 -8.49
CA ALA A 282 -10.16 -8.53 -9.36
C ALA A 282 -10.65 -9.88 -9.90
N PHE A 283 -11.28 -10.71 -9.06
CA PHE A 283 -11.88 -11.98 -9.49
C PHE A 283 -13.03 -11.75 -10.47
N ALA A 284 -13.91 -10.79 -10.19
CA ALA A 284 -15.03 -10.45 -11.07
C ALA A 284 -14.56 -9.95 -12.44
N ARG A 285 -13.58 -9.05 -12.45
CA ARG A 285 -12.97 -8.53 -13.67
C ARG A 285 -12.31 -9.64 -14.49
N HIS A 286 -11.47 -10.45 -13.85
CA HIS A 286 -10.77 -11.54 -14.49
C HIS A 286 -11.75 -12.57 -15.09
N ALA A 287 -12.81 -12.91 -14.35
CA ALA A 287 -13.85 -13.83 -14.82
C ALA A 287 -14.60 -13.29 -16.04
N ALA A 288 -14.97 -12.01 -16.04
CA ALA A 288 -15.65 -11.37 -17.17
C ALA A 288 -14.76 -11.33 -18.43
N GLU A 289 -13.50 -10.93 -18.31
CA GLU A 289 -12.55 -10.81 -19.43
C GLU A 289 -12.20 -12.18 -20.03
N ASN A 290 -12.07 -13.24 -19.20
CA ASN A 290 -11.59 -14.56 -19.63
C ASN A 290 -12.70 -15.61 -19.77
N ARG A 291 -13.96 -15.21 -19.67
CA ARG A 291 -15.13 -16.11 -19.76
C ARG A 291 -15.02 -17.30 -18.80
N TRP A 292 -14.71 -16.98 -17.54
CA TRP A 292 -14.75 -17.95 -16.47
C TRP A 292 -16.15 -18.06 -15.90
N HIS A 293 -16.52 -19.23 -15.42
CA HIS A 293 -17.87 -19.49 -14.95
C HIS A 293 -17.88 -19.80 -13.47
N ARG A 294 -19.00 -19.49 -12.84
CA ARG A 294 -19.25 -19.81 -11.44
C ARG A 294 -19.27 -21.33 -11.25
N PRO A 295 -18.41 -21.90 -10.38
CA PRO A 295 -18.48 -23.31 -10.02
C PRO A 295 -19.64 -23.56 -9.05
N LYS A 296 -20.20 -24.79 -9.10
CA LYS A 296 -21.14 -25.30 -8.12
C LYS A 296 -20.41 -26.02 -7.02
N LEU A 297 -20.81 -25.76 -5.77
CA LEU A 297 -20.32 -26.49 -4.61
C LEU A 297 -21.26 -27.66 -4.33
N SER A 298 -20.68 -28.87 -4.21
CA SER A 298 -21.42 -30.09 -3.87
C SER A 298 -21.20 -30.45 -2.41
N SER A 299 -22.23 -31.04 -1.76
CA SER A 299 -22.08 -31.64 -0.44
C SER A 299 -21.47 -33.04 -0.48
N ARG A 300 -21.35 -33.66 -1.67
CA ARG A 300 -20.74 -34.98 -1.88
C ARG A 300 -19.35 -34.86 -2.37
N PRO A 301 -18.38 -35.69 -1.90
CA PRO A 301 -17.04 -35.75 -2.44
C PRO A 301 -17.06 -36.06 -3.94
N GLY A 302 -16.22 -35.38 -4.71
CA GLY A 302 -16.07 -35.61 -6.15
C GLY A 302 -15.79 -34.34 -6.94
N LEU A 303 -15.54 -34.54 -8.22
CA LEU A 303 -15.27 -33.47 -9.20
C LEU A 303 -16.04 -33.80 -10.48
N ASP A 304 -16.76 -32.83 -11.05
CA ASP A 304 -17.26 -32.85 -12.43
C ASP A 304 -16.88 -31.54 -13.11
N ILE A 305 -15.77 -31.55 -13.85
CA ILE A 305 -15.26 -30.40 -14.59
C ILE A 305 -15.48 -30.65 -16.07
N ARG A 306 -16.15 -29.72 -16.74
CA ARG A 306 -16.43 -29.77 -18.19
C ARG A 306 -15.68 -28.68 -18.90
N LYS A 307 -14.95 -29.05 -19.96
CA LYS A 307 -14.12 -28.17 -20.76
C LYS A 307 -13.20 -27.30 -19.90
N GLY A 308 -12.55 -27.91 -18.92
CA GLY A 308 -11.56 -27.24 -18.06
C GLY A 308 -10.34 -26.79 -18.85
N ARG A 309 -9.86 -25.61 -18.57
CA ARG A 309 -8.66 -25.00 -19.15
C ARG A 309 -7.63 -24.73 -18.05
N HIS A 310 -6.39 -24.58 -18.42
CA HIS A 310 -5.33 -24.24 -17.48
C HIS A 310 -5.22 -22.71 -17.36
N PRO A 311 -5.49 -22.09 -16.19
CA PRO A 311 -5.61 -20.63 -16.06
C PRO A 311 -4.37 -19.85 -16.51
N VAL A 312 -3.17 -20.45 -16.39
CA VAL A 312 -1.92 -19.78 -16.78
C VAL A 312 -1.54 -20.13 -18.22
N VAL A 313 -1.69 -21.40 -18.62
CA VAL A 313 -1.25 -21.83 -19.97
C VAL A 313 -2.17 -21.26 -21.05
N GLU A 314 -3.48 -21.12 -20.78
CA GLU A 314 -4.41 -20.54 -21.74
C GLU A 314 -4.08 -19.08 -22.12
N THR A 315 -3.38 -18.33 -21.25
CA THR A 315 -2.96 -16.96 -21.57
C THR A 315 -1.79 -16.91 -22.56
N ALA A 316 -1.05 -18.01 -22.70
CA ALA A 316 0.12 -18.10 -23.56
C ALA A 316 -0.13 -18.86 -24.89
N ILE A 317 -1.27 -19.54 -25.03
CA ILE A 317 -1.57 -20.42 -26.17
C ILE A 317 -2.93 -20.02 -26.77
N GLU A 318 -2.93 -19.61 -28.03
CA GLU A 318 -4.16 -19.20 -28.77
C GLU A 318 -5.21 -20.30 -28.86
N ASN A 319 -4.83 -21.56 -29.01
CA ASN A 319 -5.71 -22.70 -29.22
C ASN A 319 -5.56 -23.74 -28.12
N TYR A 320 -5.92 -23.35 -26.86
CA TYR A 320 -5.94 -24.30 -25.75
C TYR A 320 -7.08 -25.33 -25.96
N VAL A 321 -6.74 -26.62 -25.90
CA VAL A 321 -7.74 -27.71 -25.96
C VAL A 321 -8.30 -27.98 -24.57
N PRO A 322 -9.59 -27.64 -24.30
CA PRO A 322 -10.19 -27.89 -22.99
C PRO A 322 -10.42 -29.38 -22.75
N ASN A 323 -10.37 -29.80 -21.52
CA ASN A 323 -10.53 -31.21 -21.10
C ASN A 323 -11.56 -31.35 -19.99
N ASP A 324 -12.23 -32.52 -19.98
CA ASP A 324 -13.17 -32.91 -18.93
C ASP A 324 -12.42 -33.71 -17.85
N CYS A 325 -12.91 -33.58 -16.59
CA CYS A 325 -12.46 -34.44 -15.49
C CYS A 325 -13.66 -34.81 -14.62
N ARG A 326 -13.86 -36.10 -14.38
CA ARG A 326 -14.91 -36.59 -13.52
C ARG A 326 -14.37 -37.63 -12.54
N LEU A 327 -14.49 -37.32 -11.25
CA LEU A 327 -14.20 -38.22 -10.14
C LEU A 327 -15.41 -38.24 -9.21
N GLU A 328 -15.89 -39.46 -8.88
CA GLU A 328 -17.12 -39.66 -8.10
C GLU A 328 -17.04 -40.99 -7.32
N ASP A 329 -18.05 -41.27 -6.50
CA ASP A 329 -18.15 -42.59 -5.89
C ASP A 329 -18.18 -43.70 -6.95
N GLY A 330 -17.26 -44.66 -6.83
CA GLY A 330 -17.03 -45.71 -7.83
C GLY A 330 -16.00 -45.38 -8.92
N ARG A 331 -15.61 -44.13 -9.07
CA ARG A 331 -14.52 -43.70 -9.98
C ARG A 331 -13.60 -42.71 -9.26
N ARG A 332 -12.83 -43.21 -8.30
CA ARG A 332 -11.98 -42.35 -7.43
C ARG A 332 -10.57 -42.15 -7.96
N MET A 333 -10.17 -42.86 -9.00
CA MET A 333 -8.84 -42.76 -9.61
C MET A 333 -8.93 -42.63 -11.14
N LEU A 334 -8.08 -41.79 -11.69
CA LEU A 334 -7.94 -41.59 -13.11
C LEU A 334 -6.46 -41.83 -13.51
N ILE A 335 -6.26 -42.80 -14.43
CA ILE A 335 -4.96 -43.06 -15.03
C ILE A 335 -4.88 -42.32 -16.35
N VAL A 336 -3.97 -41.31 -16.41
CA VAL A 336 -3.77 -40.50 -17.61
C VAL A 336 -2.49 -40.94 -18.32
N THR A 337 -2.62 -41.48 -19.52
CA THR A 337 -1.52 -41.95 -20.35
C THR A 337 -1.37 -41.11 -21.60
N GLY A 338 -0.24 -41.18 -22.27
CA GLY A 338 0.03 -40.49 -23.52
C GLY A 338 1.52 -40.20 -23.72
N PRO A 339 1.90 -39.67 -24.90
CA PRO A 339 3.30 -39.38 -25.22
C PRO A 339 3.89 -38.28 -24.30
N ASN A 340 5.22 -38.22 -24.23
CA ASN A 340 5.88 -37.11 -23.60
C ASN A 340 5.51 -35.79 -24.32
N MET A 341 5.39 -34.70 -23.60
CA MET A 341 4.89 -33.41 -24.07
C MET A 341 3.42 -33.40 -24.56
N GLY A 342 2.67 -34.50 -24.37
CA GLY A 342 1.24 -34.59 -24.69
C GLY A 342 0.28 -33.88 -23.70
N GLY A 343 0.79 -33.04 -22.81
CA GLY A 343 -0.04 -32.23 -21.93
C GLY A 343 -0.53 -32.93 -20.65
N LYS A 344 -0.05 -34.15 -20.31
CA LYS A 344 -0.47 -34.90 -19.11
C LYS A 344 -0.35 -34.09 -17.83
N SER A 345 0.82 -33.51 -17.59
CA SER A 345 1.10 -32.69 -16.40
C SER A 345 0.28 -31.39 -16.40
N THR A 346 0.09 -30.79 -17.56
CA THR A 346 -0.76 -29.58 -17.75
C THR A 346 -2.21 -29.90 -17.38
N TYR A 347 -2.72 -31.06 -17.83
CA TYR A 347 -4.06 -31.53 -17.48
C TYR A 347 -4.24 -31.72 -15.96
N MET A 348 -3.32 -32.43 -15.30
CA MET A 348 -3.40 -32.62 -13.84
C MET A 348 -3.34 -31.28 -13.09
N ARG A 349 -2.45 -30.39 -13.51
CA ARG A 349 -2.35 -29.03 -12.91
C ARG A 349 -3.60 -28.21 -13.14
N SER A 350 -4.22 -28.28 -14.34
CA SER A 350 -5.46 -27.53 -14.61
C SER A 350 -6.60 -27.95 -13.69
N VAL A 351 -6.76 -29.26 -13.47
CA VAL A 351 -7.76 -29.79 -12.52
C VAL A 351 -7.49 -29.29 -11.10
N ALA A 352 -6.26 -29.38 -10.62
CA ALA A 352 -5.88 -28.91 -9.30
C ALA A 352 -6.11 -27.41 -9.12
N LEU A 353 -5.75 -26.59 -10.12
CA LEU A 353 -5.93 -25.14 -10.08
C LEU A 353 -7.40 -24.74 -10.14
N ILE A 354 -8.26 -25.44 -10.90
CA ILE A 354 -9.71 -25.23 -10.91
C ILE A 354 -10.29 -25.48 -9.52
N VAL A 355 -9.88 -26.55 -8.86
CA VAL A 355 -10.29 -26.85 -7.49
C VAL A 355 -9.82 -25.78 -6.52
N LEU A 356 -8.54 -25.36 -6.60
CA LEU A 356 -7.99 -24.32 -5.76
C LEU A 356 -8.75 -22.99 -5.91
N LEU A 357 -8.99 -22.56 -7.14
CA LEU A 357 -9.73 -21.33 -7.45
C LEU A 357 -11.16 -21.39 -6.93
N THR A 358 -11.84 -22.54 -7.07
CA THR A 358 -13.18 -22.75 -6.51
C THR A 358 -13.20 -22.44 -5.01
N TRP A 359 -12.29 -23.06 -4.25
CA TRP A 359 -12.24 -22.89 -2.79
C TRP A 359 -11.60 -21.58 -2.33
N ALA A 360 -10.87 -20.88 -3.21
CA ALA A 360 -10.46 -19.50 -2.96
C ALA A 360 -11.63 -18.50 -3.10
N GLY A 361 -12.75 -18.91 -3.73
CA GLY A 361 -13.92 -18.08 -3.96
C GLY A 361 -13.92 -17.39 -5.32
N SER A 362 -13.06 -17.82 -6.26
CA SER A 362 -13.02 -17.32 -7.64
C SER A 362 -13.92 -18.13 -8.56
N PHE A 363 -14.32 -17.56 -9.69
CA PHE A 363 -14.81 -18.31 -10.81
C PHE A 363 -13.66 -19.09 -11.48
N VAL A 364 -14.00 -20.05 -12.35
CA VAL A 364 -13.04 -21.02 -12.86
C VAL A 364 -13.00 -21.09 -14.39
N PRO A 365 -11.86 -21.42 -14.99
CA PRO A 365 -11.69 -21.58 -16.43
C PRO A 365 -12.28 -22.92 -16.92
N ALA A 366 -13.60 -23.09 -16.82
CA ALA A 366 -14.32 -24.25 -17.27
C ALA A 366 -15.69 -23.86 -17.81
N ALA A 367 -16.29 -24.63 -18.71
CA ALA A 367 -17.68 -24.40 -19.15
C ALA A 367 -18.67 -24.70 -18.03
N ALA A 368 -18.37 -25.69 -17.19
CA ALA A 368 -19.07 -25.97 -15.93
C ALA A 368 -18.11 -26.72 -14.99
N ALA A 369 -18.26 -26.49 -13.70
CA ALA A 369 -17.55 -27.25 -12.67
C ALA A 369 -18.48 -27.49 -11.48
N GLU A 370 -18.52 -28.72 -10.97
CA GLU A 370 -19.12 -29.07 -9.70
C GLU A 370 -18.07 -29.72 -8.82
N ILE A 371 -17.79 -29.09 -7.68
CA ILE A 371 -16.65 -29.46 -6.81
C ILE A 371 -17.18 -29.79 -5.43
N GLY A 372 -16.87 -31.01 -4.95
CA GLY A 372 -17.19 -31.45 -3.61
C GLY A 372 -16.20 -30.96 -2.56
N PRO A 373 -16.44 -31.24 -1.27
CA PRO A 373 -15.57 -30.87 -0.19
C PRO A 373 -14.20 -31.54 -0.35
N ILE A 374 -13.14 -30.78 -0.15
CA ILE A 374 -11.75 -31.23 -0.23
C ILE A 374 -11.02 -30.74 1.02
N ASP A 375 -10.39 -31.63 1.73
CA ASP A 375 -9.65 -31.34 2.94
C ASP A 375 -8.17 -31.01 2.66
N ARG A 376 -7.57 -31.68 1.66
CA ARG A 376 -6.17 -31.48 1.26
C ARG A 376 -5.96 -31.73 -0.23
N MET A 377 -4.97 -31.03 -0.77
CA MET A 377 -4.47 -31.22 -2.12
C MET A 377 -2.98 -31.53 -2.06
N HIS A 378 -2.59 -32.67 -2.57
CA HIS A 378 -1.20 -33.06 -2.69
C HIS A 378 -0.85 -33.20 -4.16
N THR A 379 0.30 -32.68 -4.56
CA THR A 379 0.78 -32.78 -5.95
C THR A 379 2.19 -33.35 -5.98
N ARG A 380 2.42 -34.29 -6.89
CA ARG A 380 3.74 -34.79 -7.24
C ARG A 380 3.90 -34.70 -8.76
N ILE A 381 4.50 -33.63 -9.25
CA ILE A 381 4.61 -33.33 -10.68
C ILE A 381 6.07 -33.06 -11.04
N GLY A 382 6.80 -34.14 -11.41
CA GLY A 382 8.20 -34.07 -11.88
C GLY A 382 9.20 -33.73 -10.76
N ALA A 383 10.37 -34.36 -10.75
CA ALA A 383 11.49 -33.91 -9.95
C ALA A 383 12.28 -32.87 -10.74
N SER A 384 12.51 -31.69 -10.18
CA SER A 384 13.71 -30.93 -10.50
C SER A 384 14.86 -31.62 -9.76
N ASP A 385 15.95 -31.92 -10.43
CA ASP A 385 17.16 -32.41 -9.80
C ASP A 385 17.64 -31.38 -8.77
N ASP A 386 17.49 -31.67 -7.50
CA ASP A 386 18.10 -30.88 -6.42
C ASP A 386 19.57 -31.27 -6.27
N LEU A 387 20.34 -30.99 -7.31
CA LEU A 387 21.78 -31.22 -7.35
C LEU A 387 22.53 -30.39 -6.28
N ALA A 388 21.91 -29.31 -5.81
CA ALA A 388 22.51 -28.41 -4.82
C ALA A 388 22.61 -29.08 -3.41
N HIS A 389 21.73 -30.04 -3.09
CA HIS A 389 21.72 -30.72 -1.80
C HIS A 389 22.14 -32.19 -1.86
N GLY A 390 22.62 -32.67 -3.04
CA GLY A 390 23.13 -34.01 -3.20
C GLY A 390 22.10 -35.14 -2.96
N ARG A 391 20.81 -34.83 -3.01
CA ARG A 391 19.71 -35.79 -2.84
C ARG A 391 19.34 -36.38 -4.19
N SER A 392 19.33 -37.72 -4.27
CA SER A 392 18.80 -38.44 -5.43
C SER A 392 17.31 -38.03 -5.62
N THR A 393 16.90 -37.78 -6.88
CA THR A 393 15.50 -37.58 -7.26
C THR A 393 14.57 -38.62 -6.65
N PHE A 394 15.02 -39.90 -6.62
CA PHE A 394 14.28 -40.98 -5.99
C PHE A 394 14.03 -40.77 -4.49
N MET A 395 15.00 -40.27 -3.74
CA MET A 395 14.81 -40.00 -2.29
C MET A 395 13.86 -38.83 -2.03
N VAL A 396 13.92 -37.81 -2.86
CA VAL A 396 12.98 -36.68 -2.78
C VAL A 396 11.56 -37.20 -3.08
N GLU A 397 11.42 -37.99 -4.15
CA GLU A 397 10.14 -38.61 -4.53
C GLU A 397 9.56 -39.48 -3.40
N MET A 398 10.37 -40.33 -2.80
CA MET A 398 9.91 -41.21 -1.72
C MET A 398 9.55 -40.43 -0.46
N THR A 399 10.25 -39.36 -0.17
CA THR A 399 9.93 -38.50 0.97
C THR A 399 8.59 -37.78 0.76
N GLU A 400 8.36 -37.23 -0.43
CA GLU A 400 7.09 -36.59 -0.79
C GLU A 400 5.92 -37.58 -0.76
N VAL A 401 6.09 -38.78 -1.34
CA VAL A 401 5.06 -39.83 -1.30
C VAL A 401 4.80 -40.29 0.16
N ALA A 402 5.82 -40.42 0.98
CA ALA A 402 5.65 -40.75 2.37
C ALA A 402 4.87 -39.66 3.15
N ASP A 403 5.13 -38.41 2.83
CA ASP A 403 4.37 -37.28 3.42
C ASP A 403 2.91 -37.29 3.00
N ILE A 404 2.63 -37.52 1.71
CA ILE A 404 1.27 -37.70 1.19
C ILE A 404 0.55 -38.83 1.95
N LEU A 405 1.19 -40.02 2.06
CA LEU A 405 0.58 -41.16 2.71
C LEU A 405 0.32 -40.98 4.23
N ARG A 406 1.16 -40.17 4.89
CA ARG A 406 0.96 -39.80 6.30
C ARG A 406 -0.23 -38.86 6.53
N HIS A 407 -0.51 -38.04 5.57
CA HIS A 407 -1.53 -36.99 5.70
C HIS A 407 -2.80 -37.24 4.86
N ALA A 408 -2.81 -38.29 4.04
CA ALA A 408 -4.02 -38.72 3.33
C ALA A 408 -5.07 -39.27 4.34
N THR A 409 -6.30 -38.80 4.22
CA THR A 409 -7.43 -39.17 5.07
C THR A 409 -8.37 -40.11 4.35
#